data_f8b49ac1d90e8b07d33adad6a6d524fe
#
_entry.id   f8b49ac1d90e8b07d33adad6a6d524fe
#
_cell.length_a   1.000
_cell.length_b   1.000
_cell.length_c   1.000
_cell.angle_alpha   90.00
_cell.angle_beta   90.00
_cell.angle_gamma   90.00
#
_symmetry.space_group_name_H-M   'P 1'
#
loop_
_entity.id
_entity.type
_entity.pdbx_description
1 polymer ?
#
loop_
_entity_poly.entity_id
_entity_poly.type
_entity_poly.pdbx_seq_one_letter_code
_entity_poly.pdbx_strand_id
1 'polypeptide(L)'
;MIKAVIFDMDGLMFDTERLAVPTWQRISRELGYEMPAEFVINMFGRNVSAISADIKKTFGEEFDTELGWKLRKQYVTEWIDKHGVPLKPGLKELLKYIRQKGLKTAIATSTDLHLVEHYLNLSGLTDYYDGIVTGQMVAQGKPAPD
;
A
#
# COMPACT_ATOMS: atom_id res chain seq x y z
N MET A 1 -24.97 0.32 -17.21
CA MET A 1 -25.23 -0.14 -15.81
C MET A 1 -23.93 -0.71 -15.26
N ILE A 2 -23.50 -0.26 -14.07
CA ILE A 2 -22.29 -0.78 -13.39
C ILE A 2 -22.52 -2.24 -13.00
N LYS A 3 -21.55 -3.11 -13.25
CA LYS A 3 -21.63 -4.55 -12.93
C LYS A 3 -20.59 -4.98 -11.89
N ALA A 4 -19.51 -4.23 -11.78
CA ALA A 4 -18.41 -4.53 -10.86
C ALA A 4 -17.75 -3.24 -10.35
N VAL A 5 -17.09 -3.35 -9.21
CA VAL A 5 -16.25 -2.30 -8.61
C VAL A 5 -14.88 -2.88 -8.36
N ILE A 6 -13.85 -2.19 -8.86
CA ILE A 6 -12.45 -2.55 -8.64
C ILE A 6 -11.84 -1.54 -7.68
N PHE A 7 -11.26 -2.04 -6.60
CA PHE A 7 -10.64 -1.23 -5.56
C PHE A 7 -9.12 -1.22 -5.72
N ASP A 8 -8.51 -0.07 -5.55
CA ASP A 8 -7.12 -0.01 -5.13
C ASP A 8 -7.04 -0.30 -3.63
N MET A 9 -5.90 -0.77 -3.15
CA MET A 9 -5.77 -1.19 -1.74
C MET A 9 -5.17 -0.10 -0.87
N ASP A 10 -3.91 0.25 -1.12
CA ASP A 10 -3.16 1.16 -0.27
C ASP A 10 -3.58 2.62 -0.45
N GLY A 11 -3.90 3.28 0.64
CA GLY A 11 -4.39 4.66 0.62
C GLY A 11 -5.88 4.80 0.27
N LEU A 12 -6.53 3.78 -0.32
CA LEU A 12 -7.96 3.79 -0.65
C LEU A 12 -8.79 2.92 0.31
N MET A 13 -8.48 1.64 0.38
CA MET A 13 -9.14 0.71 1.31
C MET A 13 -8.53 0.78 2.70
N PHE A 14 -7.20 0.74 2.75
CA PHE A 14 -6.41 0.77 3.96
C PHE A 14 -5.66 2.09 4.07
N ASP A 15 -5.71 2.70 5.27
CA ASP A 15 -5.00 3.95 5.56
C ASP A 15 -3.52 3.69 5.89
N THR A 16 -2.85 2.98 5.00
CA THR A 16 -1.42 2.64 5.14
C THR A 16 -0.51 3.83 4.91
N GLU A 17 -0.97 4.87 4.22
CA GLU A 17 -0.21 6.11 3.99
C GLU A 17 0.15 6.83 5.29
N ARG A 18 -0.74 6.79 6.30
CA ARG A 18 -0.44 7.39 7.61
C ARG A 18 0.77 6.77 8.31
N LEU A 19 1.14 5.53 7.92
CA LEU A 19 2.31 4.84 8.46
C LEU A 19 3.60 5.23 7.73
N ALA A 20 3.52 5.91 6.59
CA ALA A 20 4.68 6.21 5.77
C ALA A 20 5.66 7.15 6.49
N VAL A 21 5.19 8.25 7.04
CA VAL A 21 6.07 9.23 7.72
C VAL A 21 6.83 8.60 8.89
N PRO A 22 6.19 7.99 9.90
CA PRO A 22 6.93 7.41 11.03
C PRO A 22 7.84 6.28 10.60
N THR A 23 7.44 5.50 9.59
CA THR A 23 8.25 4.39 9.09
C THR A 23 9.51 4.87 8.38
N TRP A 24 9.40 5.82 7.44
CA TRP A 24 10.54 6.35 6.73
C TRP A 24 11.49 7.14 7.63
N GLN A 25 10.96 7.86 8.61
CA GLN A 25 11.79 8.55 9.61
C GLN A 25 12.56 7.56 10.51
N ARG A 26 11.97 6.43 10.83
CA ARG A 26 12.66 5.35 11.54
C ARG A 26 13.77 4.75 10.67
N ILE A 27 13.45 4.38 9.43
CA ILE A 27 14.40 3.79 8.48
C ILE A 27 15.58 4.73 8.23
N SER A 28 15.31 6.00 7.94
CA SER A 28 16.38 6.95 7.66
C SER A 28 17.33 7.11 8.82
N ARG A 29 16.84 7.18 10.07
CA ARG A 29 17.68 7.26 11.26
C ARG A 29 18.53 5.99 11.44
N GLU A 30 17.98 4.80 11.20
CA GLU A 30 18.72 3.54 11.26
C GLU A 30 19.83 3.47 10.19
N LEU A 31 19.64 4.13 9.05
CA LEU A 31 20.64 4.25 7.99
C LEU A 31 21.59 5.46 8.15
N GLY A 32 21.47 6.23 9.24
CA GLY A 32 22.35 7.37 9.54
C GLY A 32 21.91 8.69 8.90
N TYR A 33 20.65 8.83 8.52
CA TYR A 33 20.09 10.03 7.89
C TYR A 33 18.93 10.60 8.68
N GLU A 34 18.59 11.87 8.43
CA GLU A 34 17.34 12.50 8.89
C GLU A 34 16.44 12.82 7.70
N MET A 35 15.30 12.14 7.62
CA MET A 35 14.32 12.38 6.56
C MET A 35 13.14 13.20 7.10
N PRO A 36 12.94 14.45 6.62
CA PRO A 36 11.83 15.29 7.04
C PRO A 36 10.47 14.68 6.65
N ALA A 37 9.45 14.91 7.47
CA ALA A 37 8.09 14.44 7.18
C ALA A 37 7.57 14.95 5.82
N GLU A 38 7.87 16.20 5.48
CA GLU A 38 7.49 16.82 4.21
C GLU A 38 8.08 16.07 3.01
N PHE A 39 9.33 15.59 3.11
CA PHE A 39 9.93 14.79 2.04
C PHE A 39 9.14 13.50 1.81
N VAL A 40 8.73 12.81 2.90
CA VAL A 40 7.92 11.58 2.80
C VAL A 40 6.54 11.85 2.21
N ILE A 41 5.89 12.94 2.61
CA ILE A 41 4.58 13.32 2.07
C ILE A 41 4.66 13.55 0.55
N ASN A 42 5.75 14.14 0.08
CA ASN A 42 5.99 14.37 -1.36
C ASN A 42 6.28 13.07 -2.16
N MET A 43 6.44 11.93 -1.50
CA MET A 43 6.53 10.62 -2.16
C MET A 43 5.17 10.06 -2.60
N PHE A 44 4.07 10.53 -1.99
CA PHE A 44 2.75 9.93 -2.22
C PHE A 44 2.32 10.01 -3.68
N GLY A 45 1.74 8.91 -4.17
CA GLY A 45 1.28 8.80 -5.56
C GLY A 45 2.39 8.64 -6.60
N ARG A 46 3.66 8.55 -6.20
CA ARG A 46 4.80 8.40 -7.09
C ARG A 46 5.30 6.95 -7.14
N ASN A 47 5.92 6.58 -8.24
CA ASN A 47 6.48 5.23 -8.38
C ASN A 47 7.80 5.07 -7.61
N VAL A 48 8.10 3.83 -7.24
CA VAL A 48 9.28 3.45 -6.43
C VAL A 48 10.59 3.94 -7.04
N SER A 49 10.75 3.82 -8.36
CA SER A 49 11.98 4.23 -9.05
C SER A 49 12.25 5.74 -8.93
N ALA A 50 11.20 6.56 -9.15
CA ALA A 50 11.32 8.02 -9.02
C ALA A 50 11.58 8.44 -7.57
N ILE A 51 10.94 7.79 -6.60
CA ILE A 51 11.18 8.04 -5.17
C ILE A 51 12.63 7.68 -4.80
N SER A 52 13.11 6.51 -5.22
CA SER A 52 14.47 6.07 -4.95
C SER A 52 15.53 7.01 -5.54
N ALA A 53 15.28 7.52 -6.74
CA ALA A 53 16.16 8.52 -7.37
C ALA A 53 16.19 9.83 -6.56
N ASP A 54 15.04 10.31 -6.08
CA ASP A 54 14.98 11.53 -5.27
C ASP A 54 15.61 11.35 -3.89
N ILE A 55 15.46 10.17 -3.27
CA ILE A 55 16.15 9.85 -2.01
C ILE A 55 17.66 9.94 -2.21
N LYS A 56 18.20 9.28 -3.24
CA LYS A 56 19.63 9.32 -3.53
C LYS A 56 20.11 10.72 -3.86
N LYS A 57 19.36 11.47 -4.67
CA LYS A 57 19.67 12.86 -4.99
C LYS A 57 19.73 13.76 -3.77
N THR A 58 18.86 13.54 -2.78
CA THR A 58 18.72 14.41 -1.61
C THR A 58 19.66 14.02 -0.46
N PHE A 59 19.80 12.71 -0.21
CA PHE A 59 20.54 12.18 0.95
C PHE A 59 21.89 11.57 0.57
N GLY A 60 22.20 11.46 -0.73
CA GLY A 60 23.45 10.89 -1.26
C GLY A 60 23.26 9.53 -1.92
N GLU A 61 24.15 9.21 -2.86
CA GLU A 61 24.13 7.93 -3.61
C GLU A 61 24.34 6.72 -2.70
N GLU A 62 24.94 6.93 -1.53
CA GLU A 62 25.21 5.91 -0.50
C GLU A 62 23.93 5.46 0.24
N PHE A 63 22.81 6.18 0.08
CA PHE A 63 21.56 5.78 0.71
C PHE A 63 21.08 4.46 0.10
N ASP A 64 21.03 3.39 0.89
CA ASP A 64 20.57 2.08 0.45
C ASP A 64 19.03 2.07 0.34
N THR A 65 18.55 2.46 -0.85
CA THR A 65 17.12 2.52 -1.11
C THR A 65 16.47 1.14 -1.17
N GLU A 66 17.20 0.10 -1.57
CA GLU A 66 16.69 -1.28 -1.61
C GLU A 66 16.41 -1.79 -0.19
N LEU A 67 17.38 -1.63 0.71
CA LEU A 67 17.21 -1.92 2.12
C LEU A 67 16.09 -1.06 2.73
N GLY A 68 16.01 0.21 2.37
CA GLY A 68 14.95 1.13 2.81
C GLY A 68 13.55 0.61 2.48
N TRP A 69 13.30 0.17 1.25
CA TRP A 69 12.02 -0.40 0.85
C TRP A 69 11.72 -1.73 1.54
N LYS A 70 12.73 -2.57 1.73
CA LYS A 70 12.61 -3.83 2.48
C LYS A 70 12.20 -3.58 3.94
N LEU A 71 12.87 -2.67 4.61
CA LEU A 71 12.56 -2.28 5.99
C LEU A 71 11.16 -1.64 6.09
N ARG A 72 10.79 -0.80 5.11
CA ARG A 72 9.45 -0.21 5.07
C ARG A 72 8.36 -1.29 5.05
N LYS A 73 8.51 -2.29 4.18
CA LYS A 73 7.58 -3.41 4.09
C LYS A 73 7.50 -4.15 5.44
N GLN A 74 8.64 -4.45 6.03
CA GLN A 74 8.72 -5.13 7.32
C GLN A 74 8.01 -4.32 8.43
N TYR A 75 8.37 -3.04 8.61
CA TYR A 75 7.84 -2.22 9.71
C TYR A 75 6.35 -1.91 9.58
N VAL A 76 5.86 -1.75 8.36
CA VAL A 76 4.41 -1.60 8.12
C VAL A 76 3.69 -2.89 8.49
N THR A 77 4.22 -4.06 8.09
CA THR A 77 3.63 -5.36 8.44
C THR A 77 3.65 -5.60 9.95
N GLU A 78 4.78 -5.38 10.62
CA GLU A 78 4.89 -5.48 12.08
C GLU A 78 3.88 -4.58 12.81
N TRP A 79 3.70 -3.35 12.30
CA TRP A 79 2.73 -2.43 12.88
C TRP A 79 1.30 -2.95 12.72
N ILE A 80 0.96 -3.43 11.51
CA ILE A 80 -0.36 -3.99 11.20
C ILE A 80 -0.65 -5.25 12.03
N ASP A 81 0.32 -6.13 12.18
CA ASP A 81 0.18 -7.35 13.00
C ASP A 81 -0.12 -7.02 14.46
N LYS A 82 0.47 -5.96 14.97
CA LYS A 82 0.29 -5.52 16.35
C LYS A 82 -0.99 -4.74 16.60
N HIS A 83 -1.43 -3.91 15.63
CA HIS A 83 -2.49 -2.91 15.84
C HIS A 83 -3.73 -3.16 14.97
N GLY A 84 -3.69 -4.14 14.05
CA GLY A 84 -4.70 -4.37 13.05
C GLY A 84 -4.55 -3.48 11.81
N VAL A 85 -5.28 -3.83 10.76
CA VAL A 85 -5.27 -3.08 9.49
C VAL A 85 -6.06 -1.77 9.65
N PRO A 86 -5.44 -0.60 9.41
CA PRO A 86 -6.16 0.67 9.49
C PRO A 86 -7.09 0.82 8.27
N LEU A 87 -8.40 0.66 8.49
CA LEU A 87 -9.38 0.81 7.43
C LEU A 87 -9.73 2.27 7.17
N LYS A 88 -9.92 2.63 5.91
CA LYS A 88 -10.51 3.93 5.58
C LYS A 88 -11.97 3.99 6.04
N PRO A 89 -12.42 5.14 6.57
CA PRO A 89 -13.81 5.31 6.98
C PRO A 89 -14.79 5.02 5.84
N GLY A 90 -15.85 4.30 6.13
CA GLY A 90 -16.90 3.97 5.16
C GLY A 90 -16.63 2.74 4.29
N LEU A 91 -15.44 2.12 4.36
CA LEU A 91 -15.11 0.95 3.55
C LEU A 91 -16.08 -0.22 3.78
N LYS A 92 -16.32 -0.58 5.05
CA LYS A 92 -17.20 -1.71 5.37
C LYS A 92 -18.65 -1.47 4.97
N GLU A 93 -19.12 -0.25 5.12
CA GLU A 93 -20.45 0.18 4.72
C GLU A 93 -20.61 0.10 3.19
N LEU A 94 -19.61 0.58 2.45
CA LEU A 94 -19.58 0.52 1.00
C LEU A 94 -19.56 -0.93 0.50
N LEU A 95 -18.74 -1.79 1.07
CA LEU A 95 -18.66 -3.21 0.68
C LEU A 95 -20.00 -3.93 0.94
N LYS A 96 -20.65 -3.67 2.07
CA LYS A 96 -21.98 -4.21 2.36
C LYS A 96 -23.03 -3.73 1.33
N TYR A 97 -23.00 -2.45 0.99
CA TYR A 97 -23.90 -1.88 0.00
C TYR A 97 -23.69 -2.51 -1.40
N ILE A 98 -22.45 -2.64 -1.85
CA ILE A 98 -22.09 -3.28 -3.13
C ILE A 98 -22.62 -4.71 -3.18
N ARG A 99 -22.41 -5.48 -2.11
CA ARG A 99 -22.90 -6.86 -1.97
C ARG A 99 -24.43 -6.93 -2.04
N GLN A 100 -25.14 -6.02 -1.34
CA GLN A 100 -26.61 -5.95 -1.39
C GLN A 100 -27.14 -5.63 -2.80
N LYS A 101 -26.36 -4.91 -3.61
CA LYS A 101 -26.69 -4.62 -5.02
C LYS A 101 -26.33 -5.75 -5.99
N GLY A 102 -25.73 -6.85 -5.49
CA GLY A 102 -25.32 -7.97 -6.33
C GLY A 102 -24.18 -7.63 -7.30
N LEU A 103 -23.41 -6.59 -7.00
CA LEU A 103 -22.27 -6.19 -7.83
C LEU A 103 -21.04 -7.04 -7.47
N LYS A 104 -20.21 -7.31 -8.48
CA LYS A 104 -18.92 -7.95 -8.29
C LYS A 104 -17.89 -6.99 -7.72
N THR A 105 -16.94 -7.53 -6.95
CA THR A 105 -15.85 -6.74 -6.37
C THR A 105 -14.50 -7.39 -6.63
N ALA A 106 -13.51 -6.57 -6.96
CA ALA A 106 -12.14 -7.02 -7.13
C ALA A 106 -11.16 -6.02 -6.53
N ILE A 107 -9.96 -6.47 -6.25
CA ILE A 107 -8.83 -5.64 -5.85
C ILE A 107 -7.81 -5.63 -6.99
N ALA A 108 -7.30 -4.44 -7.33
CA ALA A 108 -6.14 -4.26 -8.21
C ALA A 108 -5.10 -3.44 -7.46
N THR A 109 -3.96 -4.05 -7.11
CA THR A 109 -2.92 -3.42 -6.28
C THR A 109 -1.52 -3.77 -6.77
N SER A 110 -0.54 -2.91 -6.45
CA SER A 110 0.89 -3.22 -6.66
C SER A 110 1.51 -3.99 -5.49
N THR A 111 0.77 -4.20 -4.40
CA THR A 111 1.21 -4.95 -3.22
C THR A 111 1.25 -6.45 -3.51
N ASP A 112 2.23 -7.15 -2.94
CA ASP A 112 2.41 -8.60 -3.11
C ASP A 112 1.19 -9.39 -2.60
N LEU A 113 0.80 -10.44 -3.33
CA LEU A 113 -0.39 -11.23 -3.04
C LEU A 113 -0.45 -11.72 -1.59
N HIS A 114 0.63 -12.24 -1.05
CA HIS A 114 0.66 -12.76 0.32
C HIS A 114 0.34 -11.70 1.38
N LEU A 115 0.72 -10.43 1.14
CA LEU A 115 0.36 -9.32 2.03
C LEU A 115 -1.10 -8.89 1.85
N VAL A 116 -1.61 -8.90 0.62
CA VAL A 116 -3.03 -8.63 0.35
C VAL A 116 -3.90 -9.63 1.12
N GLU A 117 -3.62 -10.92 0.97
CA GLU A 117 -4.35 -12.00 1.67
C GLU A 117 -4.23 -11.86 3.19
N HIS A 118 -3.03 -11.56 3.70
CA HIS A 118 -2.79 -11.34 5.11
C HIS A 118 -3.62 -10.17 5.67
N TYR A 119 -3.62 -9.03 5.01
CA TYR A 119 -4.36 -7.85 5.44
C TYR A 119 -5.88 -8.03 5.32
N LEU A 120 -6.36 -8.70 4.28
CA LEU A 120 -7.77 -9.03 4.13
C LEU A 120 -8.24 -9.97 5.25
N ASN A 121 -7.43 -10.97 5.59
CA ASN A 121 -7.74 -11.90 6.68
C ASN A 121 -7.80 -11.17 8.03
N LEU A 122 -6.78 -10.37 8.37
CA LEU A 122 -6.74 -9.59 9.61
C LEU A 122 -7.90 -8.59 9.72
N SER A 123 -8.37 -8.03 8.60
CA SER A 123 -9.47 -7.07 8.58
C SER A 123 -10.87 -7.72 8.52
N GLY A 124 -10.94 -9.04 8.29
CA GLY A 124 -12.17 -9.78 8.09
C GLY A 124 -12.89 -9.40 6.78
N LEU A 125 -12.13 -9.04 5.74
CA LEU A 125 -12.68 -8.58 4.46
C LEU A 125 -12.51 -9.58 3.31
N THR A 126 -11.90 -10.74 3.53
CA THR A 126 -11.59 -11.74 2.50
C THR A 126 -12.83 -12.11 1.67
N ASP A 127 -13.97 -12.36 2.31
CA ASP A 127 -15.19 -12.81 1.64
C ASP A 127 -15.93 -11.73 0.84
N TYR A 128 -15.44 -10.49 0.87
CA TYR A 128 -16.07 -9.40 0.12
C TYR A 128 -15.60 -9.31 -1.32
N TYR A 129 -14.51 -9.98 -1.70
CA TYR A 129 -13.90 -9.82 -3.01
C TYR A 129 -13.99 -11.09 -3.84
N ASP A 130 -14.46 -10.95 -5.09
CA ASP A 130 -14.56 -12.03 -6.07
C ASP A 130 -13.21 -12.31 -6.76
N GLY A 131 -12.28 -11.36 -6.74
CA GLY A 131 -10.97 -11.51 -7.36
C GLY A 131 -9.94 -10.51 -6.85
N ILE A 132 -8.67 -10.90 -6.98
CA ILE A 132 -7.51 -10.08 -6.62
C ILE A 132 -6.53 -10.14 -7.77
N VAL A 133 -6.06 -8.97 -8.22
CA VAL A 133 -4.96 -8.84 -9.19
C VAL A 133 -3.86 -8.01 -8.54
N THR A 134 -2.64 -8.55 -8.56
CA THR A 134 -1.45 -7.88 -8.02
C THR A 134 -0.45 -7.57 -9.13
N GLY A 135 0.49 -6.66 -8.87
CA GLY A 135 1.53 -6.32 -9.85
C GLY A 135 2.39 -7.51 -10.31
N GLN A 136 2.40 -8.61 -9.56
CA GLN A 136 3.11 -9.84 -9.93
C GLN A 136 2.35 -10.71 -10.94
N MET A 137 1.06 -10.45 -11.16
CA MET A 137 0.16 -11.23 -12.03
C MET A 137 0.02 -10.63 -13.43
N VAL A 138 0.61 -9.48 -13.68
CA VAL A 138 0.46 -8.72 -14.92
C VAL A 138 1.82 -8.48 -15.57
N ALA A 139 1.86 -8.35 -16.90
CA ALA A 139 3.08 -8.05 -17.63
C ALA A 139 3.55 -6.61 -17.41
N GLN A 140 2.60 -5.69 -17.31
CA GLN A 140 2.86 -4.27 -17.01
C GLN A 140 1.96 -3.83 -15.86
N GLY A 141 2.58 -3.27 -14.82
CA GLY A 141 1.84 -2.71 -13.69
C GLY A 141 1.19 -1.36 -14.03
N LYS A 142 0.39 -0.85 -13.08
CA LYS A 142 -0.24 0.47 -13.18
C LYS A 142 0.73 1.55 -13.67
N PRO A 143 0.34 2.42 -14.61
CA PRO A 143 -1.03 2.66 -15.10
C PRO A 143 -1.47 1.79 -16.29
N ALA A 144 -0.74 0.76 -16.69
CA ALA A 144 -1.16 -0.14 -17.75
C ALA A 144 -2.48 -0.85 -17.37
N PRO A 145 -3.34 -1.17 -18.34
CA PRO A 145 -4.67 -1.74 -18.10
C PRO A 145 -4.69 -3.27 -17.94
N ASP A 146 -3.53 -3.91 -17.89
CA ASP A 146 -3.36 -5.38 -17.89
C ASP A 146 -4.01 -6.10 -16.70
#